data_c16188cc457e373d8072201c884a112f
#
_entry.id   c16188cc457e373d8072201c884a112f
#
_cell.length_a   1.000
_cell.length_b   1.000
_cell.length_c   1.000
_cell.angle_alpha   90.00
_cell.angle_beta   90.00
_cell.angle_gamma   90.00
#
_symmetry.space_group_name_H-M   'P 1'
#
loop_
_entity.id
_entity.type
_entity.pdbx_description
1 polymer ?
#
loop_
_entity_poly.entity_id
_entity_poly.type
_entity_poly.pdbx_seq_one_letter_code
_entity_poly.pdbx_strand_id
1 'polypeptide(L)'
;MTKTSDQLVDEANKEIETITVEEAKLALNDPNTTFVDIRDIRELGAEGMIPGAYHMPRGMTEFWVDSQSKYYKKIFGSDQKFVFYCKAGSRSALATKAAQDVGLKNACHIDGGFTQWVEQKGDVARKAQGKSPAEKEGIYDLLPFVVNPHNIARYEDGKVLIGDRRKYPFSKEFVSCDSVSDVAQAIKDMVTQGSGPWMAAVNAMRMVANDGPDALKAARDALVATRPTNTAMKLRLDEVLAVAQLATQQGTSVDQAIENKINVIKDEIYNNYAIRARAVADLIDDGDGILTMCFGEAGFLLSLALAARDGKKLTLYTPETRPYLQGAKLTAPSIHELGIDVNLITDNMPAHIMAEGKIQKYITAADLITVDGHVCNKIGTYQNAITAHAHDIPFFAFAWGRDENKQTHSDVEIEERDPAEIRQALGTPTTIDAIGARYPTFDITPPKYVSGVATVHGVVSPYTLKNYKNW
;
A
#
# COMPACT_ATOMS: atom_id res chain seq x y z
N MET A 1 13.67 7.93 -46.89
CA MET A 1 14.17 6.85 -46.04
C MET A 1 13.70 7.11 -44.63
N THR A 2 13.17 6.10 -43.94
CA THR A 2 12.79 6.20 -42.53
C THR A 2 14.07 6.20 -41.68
N LYS A 3 14.19 7.14 -40.73
CA LYS A 3 15.32 7.22 -39.81
C LYS A 3 15.05 6.34 -38.58
N THR A 4 16.10 5.75 -38.04
CA THR A 4 16.04 5.08 -36.73
C THR A 4 16.08 6.10 -35.60
N SER A 5 15.71 5.66 -34.37
CA SER A 5 15.82 6.52 -33.16
C SER A 5 17.26 6.99 -32.94
N ASP A 6 18.25 6.13 -33.15
CA ASP A 6 19.66 6.46 -32.96
C ASP A 6 20.14 7.49 -33.98
N GLN A 7 19.73 7.36 -35.24
CA GLN A 7 20.02 8.38 -36.25
C GLN A 7 19.44 9.74 -35.91
N LEU A 8 18.22 9.79 -35.32
CA LEU A 8 17.62 11.04 -34.87
C LEU A 8 18.38 11.67 -33.71
N VAL A 9 18.86 10.83 -32.76
CA VAL A 9 19.69 11.28 -31.63
C VAL A 9 21.03 11.82 -32.11
N ASP A 10 21.70 11.09 -33.04
CA ASP A 10 22.98 11.53 -33.63
C ASP A 10 22.84 12.86 -34.41
N GLU A 11 21.76 13.05 -35.10
CA GLU A 11 21.45 14.33 -35.80
C GLU A 11 21.22 15.44 -34.78
N ALA A 12 20.41 15.22 -33.75
CA ALA A 12 20.15 16.18 -32.69
C ALA A 12 21.44 16.62 -32.01
N ASN A 13 22.31 15.66 -31.62
CA ASN A 13 23.60 15.94 -30.94
C ASN A 13 24.57 16.77 -31.82
N LYS A 14 24.41 16.79 -33.12
CA LYS A 14 25.22 17.65 -34.02
C LYS A 14 24.75 19.11 -34.04
N GLU A 15 23.52 19.35 -33.65
CA GLU A 15 22.88 20.68 -33.74
C GLU A 15 22.76 21.36 -32.35
N ILE A 16 22.81 20.62 -31.27
CA ILE A 16 22.63 21.12 -29.89
C ILE A 16 23.95 21.16 -29.14
N GLU A 17 24.02 21.97 -28.08
CA GLU A 17 25.11 21.94 -27.09
C GLU A 17 24.93 20.73 -26.17
N THR A 18 25.96 19.91 -26.07
CA THR A 18 26.06 18.79 -25.13
C THR A 18 27.12 19.13 -24.10
N ILE A 19 26.77 19.05 -22.81
CA ILE A 19 27.71 19.33 -21.71
C ILE A 19 28.00 18.04 -20.94
N THR A 20 29.20 17.97 -20.38
CA THR A 20 29.61 16.90 -19.50
C THR A 20 28.95 17.02 -18.11
N VAL A 21 28.97 15.93 -17.33
CA VAL A 21 28.49 15.95 -15.94
C VAL A 21 29.31 16.93 -15.09
N GLU A 22 30.60 17.08 -15.35
CA GLU A 22 31.45 18.01 -14.60
C GLU A 22 31.06 19.45 -14.86
N GLU A 23 30.82 19.83 -16.12
CA GLU A 23 30.31 21.16 -16.49
C GLU A 23 28.92 21.40 -15.89
N ALA A 24 28.06 20.39 -15.90
CA ALA A 24 26.74 20.46 -15.30
C ALA A 24 26.80 20.67 -13.76
N LYS A 25 27.76 20.03 -13.05
CA LYS A 25 27.96 20.26 -11.62
C LYS A 25 28.40 21.69 -11.32
N LEU A 26 29.24 22.29 -12.14
CA LEU A 26 29.64 23.69 -11.99
C LEU A 26 28.43 24.63 -12.19
N ALA A 27 27.54 24.29 -13.10
CA ALA A 27 26.34 25.08 -13.38
C ALA A 27 25.22 24.89 -12.33
N LEU A 28 25.31 23.91 -11.44
CA LEU A 28 24.24 23.59 -10.47
C LEU A 28 23.93 24.76 -9.51
N ASN A 29 24.93 25.53 -9.14
CA ASN A 29 24.79 26.65 -8.21
C ASN A 29 24.66 28.01 -8.92
N ASP A 30 24.59 28.03 -10.24
CA ASP A 30 24.39 29.27 -11.01
C ASP A 30 22.90 29.65 -10.99
N PRO A 31 22.52 30.82 -10.43
CA PRO A 31 21.12 31.24 -10.38
C PRO A 31 20.50 31.50 -11.77
N ASN A 32 21.33 31.63 -12.82
CA ASN A 32 20.89 31.79 -14.18
C ASN A 32 20.79 30.48 -14.95
N THR A 33 20.95 29.34 -14.29
CA THR A 33 20.82 28.02 -14.90
C THR A 33 19.67 27.24 -14.29
N THR A 34 18.80 26.70 -15.13
CA THR A 34 17.69 25.81 -14.75
C THR A 34 17.91 24.42 -15.32
N PHE A 35 18.03 23.43 -14.45
CA PHE A 35 18.03 22.03 -14.86
C PHE A 35 16.60 21.57 -15.16
N VAL A 36 16.39 20.83 -16.25
CA VAL A 36 15.08 20.34 -16.69
C VAL A 36 15.09 18.82 -16.77
N ASP A 37 14.38 18.17 -15.85
CA ASP A 37 14.20 16.72 -15.84
C ASP A 37 13.02 16.33 -16.73
N ILE A 38 13.30 15.63 -17.84
CA ILE A 38 12.25 15.22 -18.78
C ILE A 38 11.79 13.77 -18.62
N ARG A 39 12.23 13.10 -17.56
CA ARG A 39 11.86 11.72 -17.27
C ARG A 39 10.38 11.60 -16.86
N ASP A 40 9.89 10.37 -16.85
CA ASP A 40 8.58 10.08 -16.27
C ASP A 40 8.59 10.36 -14.76
N ILE A 41 7.49 10.86 -14.21
CA ILE A 41 7.37 11.21 -12.79
C ILE A 41 7.70 10.02 -11.87
N ARG A 42 7.46 8.79 -12.34
CA ARG A 42 7.80 7.55 -11.61
C ARG A 42 9.31 7.33 -11.51
N GLU A 43 10.08 7.73 -12.54
CA GLU A 43 11.56 7.68 -12.50
C GLU A 43 12.10 8.65 -11.44
N LEU A 44 11.52 9.85 -11.33
CA LEU A 44 11.88 10.83 -10.30
C LEU A 44 11.57 10.32 -8.89
N GLY A 45 10.42 9.68 -8.72
CA GLY A 45 10.03 9.09 -7.45
C GLY A 45 10.95 7.95 -7.00
N ALA A 46 11.40 7.11 -7.93
CA ALA A 46 12.25 5.97 -7.66
C ALA A 46 13.73 6.33 -7.47
N GLU A 47 14.26 7.23 -8.30
CA GLU A 47 15.70 7.49 -8.42
C GLU A 47 16.11 8.85 -7.86
N GLY A 48 15.16 9.76 -7.63
CA GLY A 48 15.43 11.16 -7.31
C GLY A 48 15.68 12.00 -8.57
N MET A 49 16.14 13.24 -8.38
CA MET A 49 16.43 14.21 -9.44
C MET A 49 17.63 15.06 -9.10
N ILE A 50 18.18 15.78 -10.07
CA ILE A 50 19.21 16.79 -9.80
C ILE A 50 18.60 17.89 -8.91
N PRO A 51 19.29 18.35 -7.84
CA PRO A 51 18.75 19.35 -6.91
C PRO A 51 18.26 20.60 -7.64
N GLY A 52 17.04 21.06 -7.32
CA GLY A 52 16.47 22.26 -7.91
C GLY A 52 15.93 22.09 -9.36
N ALA A 53 16.07 20.91 -9.96
CA ALA A 53 15.60 20.70 -11.33
C ALA A 53 14.10 20.89 -11.48
N TYR A 54 13.70 21.49 -12.59
CA TYR A 54 12.30 21.65 -13.02
C TYR A 54 11.85 20.40 -13.77
N HIS A 55 10.76 19.77 -13.32
CA HIS A 55 10.23 18.60 -14.02
C HIS A 55 9.33 19.01 -15.19
N MET A 56 9.66 18.52 -16.39
CA MET A 56 8.88 18.66 -17.60
C MET A 56 8.80 17.34 -18.35
N PRO A 57 7.66 16.63 -18.34
CA PRO A 57 7.55 15.37 -19.09
C PRO A 57 7.89 15.57 -20.57
N ARG A 58 8.69 14.65 -21.16
CA ARG A 58 9.16 14.73 -22.56
C ARG A 58 8.03 15.07 -23.55
N GLY A 59 6.84 14.51 -23.35
CA GLY A 59 5.69 14.73 -24.23
C GLY A 59 5.09 16.16 -24.18
N MET A 60 5.58 17.00 -23.27
CA MET A 60 5.11 18.38 -23.11
C MET A 60 6.15 19.43 -23.56
N THR A 61 7.31 19.01 -24.04
CA THR A 61 8.43 19.90 -24.34
C THR A 61 8.01 21.03 -25.29
N GLU A 62 7.51 20.71 -26.46
CA GLU A 62 7.11 21.66 -27.49
C GLU A 62 5.99 22.58 -26.98
N PHE A 63 5.01 22.00 -26.26
CA PHE A 63 3.84 22.73 -25.77
C PHE A 63 4.12 23.68 -24.61
N TRP A 64 5.09 23.36 -23.74
CA TRP A 64 5.42 24.20 -22.58
C TRP A 64 6.43 25.29 -22.93
N VAL A 65 7.22 25.10 -23.99
CA VAL A 65 8.25 26.03 -24.46
C VAL A 65 7.67 27.06 -25.47
N ASP A 66 6.77 26.63 -26.35
CA ASP A 66 6.17 27.53 -27.34
C ASP A 66 5.30 28.61 -26.66
N SER A 67 5.72 29.88 -26.81
CA SER A 67 5.02 31.06 -26.25
C SER A 67 3.60 31.28 -26.80
N GLN A 68 3.26 30.66 -27.93
CA GLN A 68 1.94 30.72 -28.53
C GLN A 68 1.03 29.56 -28.09
N SER A 69 1.59 28.58 -27.40
CA SER A 69 0.83 27.44 -26.90
C SER A 69 -0.04 27.82 -25.70
N LYS A 70 -1.26 27.28 -25.66
CA LYS A 70 -2.15 27.42 -24.49
C LYS A 70 -1.58 26.73 -23.21
N TYR A 71 -0.55 25.90 -23.38
CA TYR A 71 0.14 25.20 -22.27
C TYR A 71 1.48 25.85 -21.90
N TYR A 72 1.82 26.98 -22.49
CA TYR A 72 3.07 27.70 -22.26
C TYR A 72 3.39 27.88 -20.75
N LYS A 73 4.65 27.65 -20.40
CA LYS A 73 5.16 27.88 -19.05
C LYS A 73 6.12 29.06 -19.02
N LYS A 74 5.79 30.08 -18.24
CA LYS A 74 6.53 31.35 -18.15
C LYS A 74 8.02 31.21 -17.86
N ILE A 75 8.45 30.11 -17.20
CA ILE A 75 9.86 29.85 -16.91
C ILE A 75 10.71 29.81 -18.20
N PHE A 76 10.18 29.24 -19.28
CA PHE A 76 10.88 29.09 -20.54
C PHE A 76 10.95 30.41 -21.37
N GLY A 77 10.35 31.47 -20.87
CA GLY A 77 10.49 32.82 -21.43
C GLY A 77 11.55 33.68 -20.76
N SER A 78 12.33 33.12 -19.82
CA SER A 78 13.44 33.79 -19.16
C SER A 78 14.73 33.66 -20.00
N ASP A 79 15.70 34.53 -19.76
CA ASP A 79 17.04 34.49 -20.39
C ASP A 79 18.01 33.49 -19.77
N GLN A 80 17.48 32.59 -18.92
CA GLN A 80 18.29 31.55 -18.24
C GLN A 80 18.81 30.50 -19.21
N LYS A 81 19.92 29.83 -18.86
CA LYS A 81 20.38 28.62 -19.52
C LYS A 81 19.54 27.41 -19.01
N PHE A 82 19.03 26.60 -19.92
CA PHE A 82 18.25 25.40 -19.63
C PHE A 82 19.07 24.16 -19.92
N VAL A 83 19.31 23.34 -18.89
CA VAL A 83 20.10 22.11 -18.98
C VAL A 83 19.14 20.92 -18.90
N PHE A 84 18.83 20.32 -20.02
CA PHE A 84 17.93 19.17 -20.11
C PHE A 84 18.64 17.88 -19.76
N TYR A 85 17.99 16.99 -19.08
CA TYR A 85 18.49 15.63 -18.87
C TYR A 85 17.36 14.60 -18.84
N CYS A 86 17.71 13.38 -19.22
CA CYS A 86 16.86 12.19 -19.03
C CYS A 86 17.68 11.11 -18.33
N LYS A 87 17.31 9.84 -18.43
CA LYS A 87 18.05 8.75 -17.78
C LYS A 87 19.45 8.56 -18.42
N ALA A 88 19.55 8.43 -19.75
CA ALA A 88 20.77 8.05 -20.47
C ALA A 88 21.17 9.01 -21.62
N GLY A 89 20.62 10.22 -21.69
CA GLY A 89 20.99 11.23 -22.69
C GLY A 89 20.14 11.26 -23.96
N SER A 90 19.66 10.12 -24.49
CA SER A 90 18.98 10.06 -25.79
C SER A 90 17.66 10.85 -25.85
N ARG A 91 16.78 10.70 -24.85
CA ARG A 91 15.51 11.47 -24.78
C ARG A 91 15.76 12.97 -24.64
N SER A 92 16.78 13.36 -23.84
CA SER A 92 17.11 14.77 -23.62
C SER A 92 17.74 15.43 -24.85
N ALA A 93 18.55 14.73 -25.64
CA ALA A 93 19.05 15.26 -26.91
C ALA A 93 17.89 15.65 -27.83
N LEU A 94 16.94 14.74 -28.04
CA LEU A 94 15.75 15.03 -28.87
C LEU A 94 14.84 16.11 -28.26
N ALA A 95 14.74 16.18 -26.92
CA ALA A 95 13.95 17.21 -26.26
C ALA A 95 14.59 18.59 -26.38
N THR A 96 15.91 18.70 -26.23
CA THR A 96 16.66 19.95 -26.39
C THR A 96 16.52 20.47 -27.80
N LYS A 97 16.69 19.61 -28.81
CA LYS A 97 16.48 20.00 -30.23
C LYS A 97 15.05 20.51 -30.47
N ALA A 98 14.05 19.78 -30.00
CA ALA A 98 12.66 20.17 -30.13
C ALA A 98 12.35 21.51 -29.41
N ALA A 99 12.94 21.74 -28.23
CA ALA A 99 12.81 23.02 -27.53
C ALA A 99 13.44 24.18 -28.29
N GLN A 100 14.61 23.97 -28.90
CA GLN A 100 15.28 24.97 -29.74
C GLN A 100 14.48 25.28 -30.99
N ASP A 101 13.86 24.28 -31.63
CA ASP A 101 13.03 24.44 -32.84
C ASP A 101 11.79 25.30 -32.58
N VAL A 102 11.27 25.29 -31.33
CA VAL A 102 10.14 26.16 -30.92
C VAL A 102 10.58 27.44 -30.19
N GLY A 103 11.89 27.79 -30.26
CA GLY A 103 12.41 29.10 -29.90
C GLY A 103 13.24 29.22 -28.62
N LEU A 104 13.50 28.13 -27.86
CA LEU A 104 14.34 28.12 -26.63
C LEU A 104 15.83 28.10 -27.01
N LYS A 105 16.44 29.24 -27.27
CA LYS A 105 17.81 29.32 -27.79
C LYS A 105 18.88 28.86 -26.82
N ASN A 106 18.71 29.09 -25.52
CA ASN A 106 19.72 28.82 -24.47
C ASN A 106 19.51 27.42 -23.82
N ALA A 107 19.36 26.37 -24.66
CA ALA A 107 19.13 25.01 -24.18
C ALA A 107 20.29 24.09 -24.58
N CYS A 108 20.74 23.26 -23.62
CA CYS A 108 21.69 22.19 -23.81
C CYS A 108 21.23 20.92 -23.09
N HIS A 109 21.96 19.81 -23.24
CA HIS A 109 21.66 18.62 -22.45
C HIS A 109 22.93 17.99 -21.86
N ILE A 110 22.72 17.12 -20.83
CA ILE A 110 23.82 16.41 -20.16
C ILE A 110 24.08 15.10 -20.91
N ASP A 111 25.33 14.87 -21.28
CA ASP A 111 25.81 13.61 -21.81
C ASP A 111 25.63 12.48 -20.79
N GLY A 112 25.15 11.30 -21.24
CA GLY A 112 24.87 10.15 -20.37
C GLY A 112 23.75 10.38 -19.34
N GLY A 113 23.21 11.60 -19.24
CA GLY A 113 22.03 11.94 -18.44
C GLY A 113 22.18 11.67 -16.94
N PHE A 114 21.06 11.32 -16.29
CA PHE A 114 21.01 11.09 -14.83
C PHE A 114 21.83 9.86 -14.39
N THR A 115 21.97 8.86 -15.24
CA THR A 115 22.81 7.68 -14.95
C THR A 115 24.26 8.11 -14.74
N GLN A 116 24.86 8.84 -15.68
CA GLN A 116 26.22 9.35 -15.54
C GLN A 116 26.37 10.40 -14.42
N TRP A 117 25.34 11.22 -14.20
CA TRP A 117 25.31 12.15 -13.07
C TRP A 117 25.51 11.42 -11.73
N VAL A 118 24.76 10.32 -11.52
CA VAL A 118 24.87 9.49 -10.29
C VAL A 118 26.21 8.76 -10.22
N GLU A 119 26.65 8.14 -11.33
CA GLU A 119 27.94 7.43 -11.40
C GLU A 119 29.12 8.33 -11.06
N GLN A 120 29.07 9.59 -11.50
CA GLN A 120 30.07 10.60 -11.21
C GLN A 120 29.82 11.35 -9.88
N LYS A 121 28.95 10.82 -9.00
CA LYS A 121 28.66 11.36 -7.66
C LYS A 121 28.10 12.80 -7.69
N GLY A 122 27.24 13.12 -8.64
CA GLY A 122 26.45 14.34 -8.63
C GLY A 122 25.38 14.25 -7.52
N ASP A 123 25.08 15.40 -6.90
CA ASP A 123 24.06 15.47 -5.84
C ASP A 123 22.69 15.06 -6.36
N VAL A 124 21.98 14.28 -5.58
CA VAL A 124 20.63 13.82 -5.89
C VAL A 124 19.67 14.33 -4.82
N ALA A 125 18.81 15.28 -5.21
CA ALA A 125 17.64 15.61 -4.41
C ALA A 125 16.59 14.52 -4.61
N ARG A 126 16.28 13.84 -3.54
CA ARG A 126 15.00 13.17 -3.45
C ARG A 126 14.02 14.21 -2.95
N LYS A 127 12.87 14.40 -3.63
CA LYS A 127 11.80 15.18 -3.04
C LYS A 127 11.65 14.66 -1.61
N ALA A 128 11.85 15.54 -0.62
CA ALA A 128 11.32 15.24 0.71
C ALA A 128 9.89 14.78 0.45
N GLN A 129 9.59 13.52 0.76
CA GLN A 129 8.27 12.99 0.49
C GLN A 129 7.32 13.86 1.29
N GLY A 130 6.69 14.81 0.61
CA GLY A 130 5.54 15.50 1.16
C GLY A 130 4.56 14.40 1.54
N LYS A 131 3.69 14.69 2.51
CA LYS A 131 2.64 13.77 2.93
C LYS A 131 2.14 12.95 1.73
N SER A 132 2.06 11.62 1.88
CA SER A 132 1.51 10.73 0.87
C SER A 132 0.14 11.20 0.40
N PRO A 133 -0.35 10.81 -0.78
CA PRO A 133 -1.73 11.06 -1.15
C PRO A 133 -2.72 10.64 -0.05
N ALA A 134 -2.54 9.48 0.55
CA ALA A 134 -3.34 8.99 1.66
C ALA A 134 -3.23 9.89 2.90
N GLU A 135 -2.04 10.37 3.21
CA GLU A 135 -1.79 11.27 4.34
C GLU A 135 -2.28 12.71 4.05
N LYS A 136 -2.15 13.20 2.81
CA LYS A 136 -2.69 14.51 2.37
C LYS A 136 -4.21 14.55 2.43
N GLU A 137 -4.87 13.44 2.12
CA GLU A 137 -6.32 13.30 2.20
C GLU A 137 -6.80 13.01 3.63
N GLY A 138 -5.90 12.93 4.61
CA GLY A 138 -6.24 12.63 6.00
C GLY A 138 -6.77 11.20 6.21
N ILE A 139 -6.40 10.27 5.33
CA ILE A 139 -6.89 8.87 5.38
C ILE A 139 -6.49 8.18 6.68
N TYR A 140 -5.28 8.45 7.17
CA TYR A 140 -4.83 7.85 8.44
C TYR A 140 -5.67 8.30 9.63
N ASP A 141 -6.15 9.55 9.63
CA ASP A 141 -6.99 10.11 10.68
C ASP A 141 -8.40 9.48 10.73
N LEU A 142 -8.80 8.83 9.63
CA LEU A 142 -10.05 8.08 9.53
C LEU A 142 -9.96 6.64 10.02
N LEU A 143 -8.77 6.16 10.41
CA LEU A 143 -8.56 4.76 10.77
C LEU A 143 -8.57 4.58 12.29
N PRO A 144 -9.30 3.57 12.81
CA PRO A 144 -9.28 3.23 14.23
C PRO A 144 -7.89 2.70 14.66
N PHE A 145 -7.65 2.69 15.96
CA PHE A 145 -6.36 2.41 16.59
C PHE A 145 -5.62 1.22 16.00
N VAL A 146 -6.28 0.08 15.83
CA VAL A 146 -5.65 -1.19 15.45
C VAL A 146 -5.19 -1.30 14.00
N VAL A 147 -5.67 -0.41 13.12
CA VAL A 147 -5.31 -0.38 11.68
C VAL A 147 -4.68 0.93 11.25
N ASN A 148 -4.56 1.90 12.14
CA ASN A 148 -3.84 3.14 11.88
C ASN A 148 -2.34 2.85 11.82
N PRO A 149 -1.63 3.16 10.72
CA PRO A 149 -0.23 2.80 10.55
C PRO A 149 0.70 3.41 11.60
N HIS A 150 0.35 4.56 12.17
CA HIS A 150 1.11 5.19 13.26
C HIS A 150 0.99 4.42 14.58
N ASN A 151 -0.11 3.66 14.76
CA ASN A 151 -0.35 2.88 15.98
C ASN A 151 0.06 1.42 15.82
N ILE A 152 0.09 0.89 14.60
CA ILE A 152 0.50 -0.51 14.36
C ILE A 152 1.95 -0.71 14.78
N ALA A 153 2.87 0.05 14.22
CA ALA A 153 4.28 0.08 14.62
C ALA A 153 4.98 1.32 14.08
N ARG A 154 5.80 1.98 14.90
CA ARG A 154 6.63 3.10 14.51
C ARG A 154 7.98 3.08 15.21
N TYR A 155 8.98 3.63 14.52
CA TYR A 155 10.29 3.90 15.12
C TYR A 155 10.29 5.33 15.66
N GLU A 156 10.64 5.48 16.93
CA GLU A 156 10.64 6.75 17.64
C GLU A 156 11.73 6.70 18.73
N ASP A 157 12.61 7.70 18.77
CA ASP A 157 13.66 7.85 19.78
C ASP A 157 14.53 6.60 20.00
N GLY A 158 14.93 5.94 18.93
CA GLY A 158 15.77 4.75 18.98
C GLY A 158 15.03 3.43 19.29
N LYS A 159 13.71 3.48 19.48
CA LYS A 159 12.87 2.33 19.86
C LYS A 159 11.81 2.05 18.82
N VAL A 160 11.29 0.83 18.85
CA VAL A 160 10.08 0.48 18.09
C VAL A 160 8.89 0.37 19.05
N LEU A 161 7.89 1.20 18.81
CA LEU A 161 6.63 1.16 19.55
C LEU A 161 5.61 0.37 18.75
N ILE A 162 5.05 -0.69 19.33
CA ILE A 162 4.08 -1.61 18.71
C ILE A 162 2.76 -1.53 19.45
N GLY A 163 1.66 -1.20 18.78
CA GLY A 163 0.32 -1.22 19.38
C GLY A 163 -0.09 -2.61 19.81
N ASP A 164 -0.42 -2.78 21.11
CA ASP A 164 -0.71 -4.09 21.68
C ASP A 164 -2.16 -4.52 21.40
N ARG A 165 -2.34 -5.32 20.35
CA ARG A 165 -3.66 -5.88 19.98
C ARG A 165 -4.21 -6.88 21.00
N ARG A 166 -3.38 -7.43 21.89
CA ARG A 166 -3.83 -8.39 22.92
C ARG A 166 -4.66 -7.71 24.01
N LYS A 167 -4.41 -6.40 24.23
CA LYS A 167 -5.12 -5.59 25.22
C LYS A 167 -6.32 -4.82 24.64
N TYR A 168 -6.33 -4.61 23.32
CA TYR A 168 -7.44 -3.98 22.64
C TYR A 168 -8.69 -4.87 22.68
N PRO A 169 -9.91 -4.35 22.89
CA PRO A 169 -10.28 -2.93 22.91
C PRO A 169 -10.23 -2.26 24.29
N PHE A 170 -9.87 -2.98 25.34
CA PHE A 170 -9.98 -2.51 26.72
C PHE A 170 -8.91 -1.46 27.07
N SER A 171 -7.76 -1.49 26.38
CA SER A 171 -6.77 -0.42 26.45
C SER A 171 -6.07 -0.22 25.09
N LYS A 172 -5.57 1.01 24.86
CA LYS A 172 -4.79 1.40 23.66
C LYS A 172 -3.35 1.65 24.09
N GLU A 173 -2.62 0.55 24.36
CA GLU A 173 -1.26 0.57 24.85
C GLU A 173 -0.26 0.20 23.77
N PHE A 174 1.02 0.56 24.01
CA PHE A 174 2.13 0.20 23.16
C PHE A 174 3.13 -0.65 23.92
N VAL A 175 3.67 -1.67 23.25
CA VAL A 175 4.87 -2.36 23.69
C VAL A 175 6.07 -1.60 23.13
N SER A 176 6.96 -1.14 24.05
CA SER A 176 8.22 -0.49 23.68
C SER A 176 9.31 -1.54 23.55
N CYS A 177 9.96 -1.59 22.38
CA CYS A 177 11.05 -2.50 22.06
C CYS A 177 12.35 -1.72 21.95
N ASP A 178 13.33 -2.04 22.77
CA ASP A 178 14.64 -1.36 22.82
C ASP A 178 15.68 -2.04 21.93
N SER A 179 15.36 -3.20 21.37
CA SER A 179 16.24 -3.99 20.50
C SER A 179 15.49 -4.73 19.40
N VAL A 180 16.21 -5.16 18.36
CA VAL A 180 15.66 -6.06 17.32
C VAL A 180 15.13 -7.37 17.94
N SER A 181 15.78 -7.87 18.98
CA SER A 181 15.35 -9.08 19.71
C SER A 181 14.01 -8.89 20.39
N ASP A 182 13.76 -7.70 20.99
CA ASP A 182 12.46 -7.40 21.62
C ASP A 182 11.34 -7.33 20.57
N VAL A 183 11.62 -6.72 19.41
CA VAL A 183 10.65 -6.71 18.30
C VAL A 183 10.37 -8.12 17.80
N ALA A 184 11.41 -8.96 17.65
CA ALA A 184 11.27 -10.35 17.25
C ALA A 184 10.40 -11.14 18.27
N GLN A 185 10.62 -10.91 19.56
CA GLN A 185 9.82 -11.52 20.61
C GLN A 185 8.37 -11.01 20.59
N ALA A 186 8.15 -9.72 20.45
CA ALA A 186 6.80 -9.14 20.35
C ALA A 186 5.99 -9.70 19.17
N ILE A 187 6.66 -9.96 18.02
CA ILE A 187 6.02 -10.61 16.87
C ILE A 187 5.63 -12.07 17.20
N LYS A 188 6.50 -12.83 17.89
CA LYS A 188 6.20 -14.20 18.34
C LYS A 188 5.04 -14.24 19.33
N ASP A 189 5.03 -13.30 20.26
CA ASP A 189 4.01 -13.18 21.33
C ASP A 189 2.68 -12.62 20.82
N MET A 190 2.53 -12.44 19.50
CA MET A 190 1.29 -11.96 18.88
C MET A 190 0.84 -10.58 19.37
N VAL A 191 1.77 -9.72 19.82
CA VAL A 191 1.48 -8.31 20.16
C VAL A 191 0.79 -7.62 19.00
N THR A 192 1.19 -7.97 17.77
CA THR A 192 0.60 -7.46 16.53
C THR A 192 0.30 -8.61 15.56
N GLN A 193 -0.69 -8.40 14.68
CA GLN A 193 -1.21 -9.38 13.73
C GLN A 193 -1.56 -8.70 12.40
N GLY A 194 -1.96 -9.48 11.38
CA GLY A 194 -2.30 -8.97 10.06
C GLY A 194 -1.09 -8.28 9.39
N SER A 195 -1.22 -7.02 9.07
CA SER A 195 -0.13 -6.19 8.53
C SER A 195 0.95 -5.79 9.55
N GLY A 196 0.67 -5.97 10.85
CA GLY A 196 1.55 -5.50 11.93
C GLY A 196 2.94 -6.14 11.96
N PRO A 197 3.12 -7.45 11.78
CA PRO A 197 4.43 -8.08 11.82
C PRO A 197 5.44 -7.46 10.85
N TRP A 198 5.05 -7.19 9.60
CA TRP A 198 5.97 -6.58 8.65
C TRP A 198 6.29 -5.13 9.01
N MET A 199 5.29 -4.35 9.50
CA MET A 199 5.53 -2.96 9.91
C MET A 199 6.48 -2.89 11.11
N ALA A 200 6.32 -3.75 12.10
CA ALA A 200 7.23 -3.83 13.25
C ALA A 200 8.64 -4.22 12.79
N ALA A 201 8.75 -5.24 11.95
CA ALA A 201 10.01 -5.76 11.46
C ALA A 201 10.81 -4.72 10.64
N VAL A 202 10.18 -4.01 9.70
CA VAL A 202 10.90 -3.00 8.89
C VAL A 202 11.32 -1.78 9.73
N ASN A 203 10.54 -1.41 10.76
CA ASN A 203 10.94 -0.37 11.69
C ASN A 203 12.12 -0.82 12.58
N ALA A 204 12.22 -2.11 12.92
CA ALA A 204 13.36 -2.65 13.66
C ALA A 204 14.69 -2.57 12.87
N MET A 205 14.64 -2.60 11.53
CA MET A 205 15.84 -2.40 10.70
C MET A 205 16.49 -1.02 10.91
N ARG A 206 15.70 0.00 11.29
CA ARG A 206 16.21 1.34 11.61
C ARG A 206 17.09 1.34 12.88
N MET A 207 16.80 0.46 13.84
CA MET A 207 17.55 0.37 15.10
C MET A 207 19.03 0.03 14.86
N VAL A 208 19.33 -0.70 13.80
CA VAL A 208 20.69 -1.15 13.44
C VAL A 208 21.22 -0.50 12.16
N ALA A 209 20.59 0.58 11.71
CA ALA A 209 20.94 1.23 10.44
C ALA A 209 22.42 1.72 10.40
N ASN A 210 22.97 2.09 11.54
CA ASN A 210 24.34 2.60 11.68
C ASN A 210 25.37 1.55 12.11
N ASP A 211 24.94 0.29 12.36
CA ASP A 211 25.81 -0.78 12.88
C ASP A 211 26.49 -1.58 11.76
N GLY A 212 26.24 -1.23 10.51
CA GLY A 212 26.86 -1.81 9.33
C GLY A 212 26.08 -2.95 8.66
N PRO A 213 26.55 -3.40 7.47
CA PRO A 213 25.83 -4.35 6.64
C PRO A 213 25.57 -5.72 7.27
N ASP A 214 26.50 -6.20 8.10
CA ASP A 214 26.37 -7.50 8.76
C ASP A 214 25.28 -7.46 9.84
N ALA A 215 25.18 -6.36 10.60
CA ALA A 215 24.14 -6.14 11.59
C ALA A 215 22.74 -6.07 10.93
N LEU A 216 22.62 -5.35 9.82
CA LEU A 216 21.38 -5.27 9.02
C LEU A 216 20.95 -6.65 8.52
N LYS A 217 21.90 -7.46 8.00
CA LYS A 217 21.59 -8.82 7.55
C LYS A 217 21.17 -9.73 8.70
N ALA A 218 21.89 -9.68 9.81
CA ALA A 218 21.56 -10.46 11.02
C ALA A 218 20.18 -10.10 11.57
N ALA A 219 19.83 -8.81 11.63
CA ALA A 219 18.52 -8.33 12.05
C ALA A 219 17.40 -8.86 11.12
N ARG A 220 17.59 -8.73 9.81
CA ARG A 220 16.65 -9.26 8.81
C ARG A 220 16.42 -10.77 9.00
N ASP A 221 17.49 -11.56 9.17
CA ASP A 221 17.38 -13.02 9.30
C ASP A 221 16.68 -13.41 10.62
N ALA A 222 16.99 -12.74 11.72
CA ALA A 222 16.34 -12.94 13.01
C ALA A 222 14.84 -12.63 12.97
N LEU A 223 14.44 -11.54 12.29
CA LEU A 223 13.04 -11.14 12.13
C LEU A 223 12.27 -12.14 11.25
N VAL A 224 12.83 -12.57 10.11
CA VAL A 224 12.20 -13.59 9.26
C VAL A 224 11.99 -14.90 9.99
N ALA A 225 12.94 -15.31 10.84
CA ALA A 225 12.86 -16.56 11.63
C ALA A 225 11.70 -16.54 12.65
N THR A 226 11.12 -15.38 12.98
CA THR A 226 9.96 -15.30 13.89
C THR A 226 8.70 -15.90 13.29
N ARG A 227 8.52 -15.77 11.97
CA ARG A 227 7.37 -16.28 11.20
C ARG A 227 7.80 -16.70 9.79
N PRO A 228 8.40 -17.88 9.64
CA PRO A 228 8.98 -18.33 8.36
C PRO A 228 7.96 -18.40 7.21
N THR A 229 6.69 -18.62 7.52
CA THR A 229 5.58 -18.71 6.55
C THR A 229 5.03 -17.33 6.14
N ASN A 230 5.43 -16.24 6.81
CA ASN A 230 4.96 -14.89 6.47
C ASN A 230 5.79 -14.32 5.31
N THR A 231 5.39 -14.65 4.09
CA THR A 231 6.05 -14.22 2.84
C THR A 231 6.03 -12.70 2.67
N ALA A 232 4.96 -12.03 3.10
CA ALA A 232 4.84 -10.58 3.03
C ALA A 232 5.90 -9.88 3.89
N MET A 233 6.10 -10.32 5.15
CA MET A 233 7.13 -9.76 6.02
C MET A 233 8.53 -9.98 5.45
N LYS A 234 8.82 -11.18 4.94
CA LYS A 234 10.10 -11.50 4.29
C LYS A 234 10.36 -10.57 3.10
N LEU A 235 9.38 -10.41 2.21
CA LEU A 235 9.49 -9.54 1.02
C LEU A 235 9.83 -8.09 1.42
N ARG A 236 9.11 -7.53 2.39
CA ARG A 236 9.34 -6.14 2.83
C ARG A 236 10.69 -5.95 3.51
N LEU A 237 11.15 -6.92 4.29
CA LEU A 237 12.50 -6.92 4.87
C LEU A 237 13.58 -7.00 3.79
N ASP A 238 13.40 -7.83 2.75
CA ASP A 238 14.33 -7.93 1.62
C ASP A 238 14.41 -6.60 0.84
N GLU A 239 13.27 -5.94 0.60
CA GLU A 239 13.23 -4.62 -0.04
C GLU A 239 13.95 -3.54 0.78
N VAL A 240 13.76 -3.54 2.09
CA VAL A 240 14.42 -2.57 3.00
C VAL A 240 15.92 -2.85 3.09
N LEU A 241 16.32 -4.11 3.18
CA LEU A 241 17.74 -4.49 3.19
C LEU A 241 18.45 -4.05 1.90
N ALA A 242 17.81 -4.21 0.75
CA ALA A 242 18.38 -3.80 -0.54
C ALA A 242 18.66 -2.30 -0.62
N VAL A 243 17.73 -1.44 -0.14
CA VAL A 243 17.97 0.01 -0.14
C VAL A 243 19.01 0.43 0.90
N ALA A 244 19.09 -0.28 2.04
CA ALA A 244 20.12 -0.06 3.05
C ALA A 244 21.53 -0.38 2.51
N GLN A 245 21.68 -1.49 1.80
CA GLN A 245 22.93 -1.88 1.15
C GLN A 245 23.35 -0.86 0.08
N LEU A 246 22.42 -0.39 -0.72
CA LEU A 246 22.69 0.64 -1.74
C LEU A 246 23.13 1.94 -1.08
N ALA A 247 22.46 2.40 -0.03
CA ALA A 247 22.83 3.60 0.72
C ALA A 247 24.24 3.48 1.32
N THR A 248 24.59 2.31 1.86
CA THR A 248 25.97 2.04 2.37
C THR A 248 27.02 2.17 1.26
N GLN A 249 26.77 1.58 0.09
CA GLN A 249 27.67 1.66 -1.07
C GLN A 249 27.84 3.10 -1.58
N GLN A 250 26.79 3.90 -1.50
CA GLN A 250 26.77 5.29 -1.94
C GLN A 250 27.31 6.27 -0.87
N GLY A 251 27.57 5.82 0.35
CA GLY A 251 27.97 6.67 1.47
C GLY A 251 26.88 7.65 1.92
N THR A 252 25.59 7.31 1.69
CA THR A 252 24.44 8.11 2.13
C THR A 252 23.86 7.57 3.44
N SER A 253 22.94 8.33 4.07
CA SER A 253 22.30 7.90 5.31
C SER A 253 21.48 6.63 5.12
N VAL A 254 21.87 5.55 5.77
CA VAL A 254 21.18 4.26 5.74
C VAL A 254 19.82 4.35 6.44
N ASP A 255 19.73 5.01 7.61
CA ASP A 255 18.46 5.19 8.32
C ASP A 255 17.44 5.94 7.47
N GLN A 256 17.86 7.04 6.82
CA GLN A 256 16.97 7.80 5.95
C GLN A 256 16.52 7.00 4.72
N ALA A 257 17.38 6.16 4.15
CA ALA A 257 17.03 5.28 3.03
C ALA A 257 15.98 4.24 3.44
N ILE A 258 16.16 3.64 4.63
CA ILE A 258 15.18 2.70 5.20
C ILE A 258 13.84 3.40 5.47
N GLU A 259 13.84 4.56 6.14
CA GLU A 259 12.63 5.34 6.43
C GLU A 259 11.86 5.69 5.16
N ASN A 260 12.55 6.20 4.16
CA ASN A 260 11.95 6.53 2.87
C ASN A 260 11.31 5.31 2.22
N LYS A 261 11.98 4.14 2.27
CA LYS A 261 11.43 2.90 1.72
C LYS A 261 10.19 2.44 2.48
N ILE A 262 10.20 2.50 3.82
CA ILE A 262 9.03 2.19 4.65
C ILE A 262 7.85 3.07 4.28
N ASN A 263 8.08 4.37 4.10
CA ASN A 263 7.03 5.31 3.72
C ASN A 263 6.47 5.02 2.33
N VAL A 264 7.32 4.70 1.35
CA VAL A 264 6.87 4.29 0.01
C VAL A 264 5.97 3.05 0.08
N ILE A 265 6.36 2.03 0.86
CA ILE A 265 5.56 0.80 1.04
C ILE A 265 4.21 1.11 1.70
N LYS A 266 4.21 1.92 2.77
CA LYS A 266 2.97 2.33 3.44
C LYS A 266 2.05 3.09 2.49
N ASP A 267 2.58 4.04 1.75
CA ASP A 267 1.82 4.86 0.81
C ASP A 267 1.17 4.02 -0.29
N GLU A 268 1.90 3.09 -0.87
CA GLU A 268 1.36 2.18 -1.88
C GLU A 268 0.20 1.36 -1.31
N ILE A 269 0.37 0.78 -0.14
CA ILE A 269 -0.65 -0.05 0.51
C ILE A 269 -1.90 0.78 0.85
N TYR A 270 -1.73 1.93 1.51
CA TYR A 270 -2.87 2.73 1.96
C TYR A 270 -3.56 3.48 0.82
N ASN A 271 -2.85 3.85 -0.24
CA ASN A 271 -3.48 4.35 -1.47
C ASN A 271 -4.36 3.28 -2.13
N ASN A 272 -3.89 2.04 -2.18
CA ASN A 272 -4.69 0.92 -2.68
C ASN A 272 -5.92 0.64 -1.81
N TYR A 273 -5.78 0.76 -0.48
CA TYR A 273 -6.95 0.71 0.42
C TYR A 273 -7.94 1.84 0.14
N ALA A 274 -7.46 3.07 -0.04
CA ALA A 274 -8.30 4.23 -0.27
C ALA A 274 -9.13 4.10 -1.56
N ILE A 275 -8.51 3.64 -2.65
CA ILE A 275 -9.21 3.42 -3.94
C ILE A 275 -10.33 2.39 -3.78
N ARG A 276 -10.02 1.23 -3.18
CA ARG A 276 -11.02 0.16 -2.95
C ARG A 276 -12.11 0.60 -1.97
N ALA A 277 -11.72 1.26 -0.89
CA ALA A 277 -12.63 1.76 0.12
C ALA A 277 -13.61 2.79 -0.45
N ARG A 278 -13.14 3.71 -1.31
CA ARG A 278 -13.99 4.69 -2.00
C ARG A 278 -15.00 3.98 -2.89
N ALA A 279 -14.58 3.01 -3.69
CA ALA A 279 -15.47 2.26 -4.57
C ALA A 279 -16.58 1.53 -3.80
N VAL A 280 -16.32 1.05 -2.59
CA VAL A 280 -17.33 0.42 -1.73
C VAL A 280 -18.16 1.46 -0.99
N ALA A 281 -17.57 2.55 -0.50
CA ALA A 281 -18.31 3.63 0.15
C ALA A 281 -19.38 4.24 -0.77
N ASP A 282 -19.10 4.30 -2.09
CA ASP A 282 -20.04 4.80 -3.09
C ASP A 282 -21.25 3.87 -3.30
N LEU A 283 -21.11 2.56 -2.98
CA LEU A 283 -22.22 1.58 -3.01
C LEU A 283 -23.10 1.63 -1.76
N ILE A 284 -22.63 2.21 -0.68
CA ILE A 284 -23.38 2.30 0.58
C ILE A 284 -24.36 3.47 0.48
N ASP A 285 -25.62 3.24 0.81
CA ASP A 285 -26.64 4.26 0.84
C ASP A 285 -26.86 4.80 2.26
N ASP A 286 -27.44 6.00 2.38
CA ASP A 286 -27.82 6.56 3.69
C ASP A 286 -28.92 5.71 4.33
N GLY A 287 -28.71 5.32 5.58
CA GLY A 287 -29.62 4.45 6.33
C GLY A 287 -29.34 2.94 6.18
N ASP A 288 -28.31 2.54 5.44
CA ASP A 288 -27.99 1.13 5.27
C ASP A 288 -27.63 0.43 6.58
N GLY A 289 -28.24 -0.75 6.78
CA GLY A 289 -27.73 -1.78 7.68
C GLY A 289 -26.75 -2.69 6.95
N ILE A 290 -25.57 -2.86 7.51
CA ILE A 290 -24.48 -3.63 6.88
C ILE A 290 -24.10 -4.80 7.78
N LEU A 291 -24.15 -6.02 7.25
CA LEU A 291 -23.52 -7.19 7.87
C LEU A 291 -22.06 -7.26 7.46
N THR A 292 -21.20 -7.63 8.40
CA THR A 292 -19.82 -8.03 8.10
C THR A 292 -19.48 -9.39 8.71
N MET A 293 -18.25 -9.87 8.55
CA MET A 293 -17.77 -11.11 9.16
C MET A 293 -16.29 -11.02 9.45
N CYS A 294 -15.85 -11.51 10.61
CA CYS A 294 -14.46 -11.51 11.05
C CYS A 294 -13.90 -10.09 11.20
N PHE A 295 -12.64 -9.88 10.85
CA PHE A 295 -12.00 -8.57 10.86
C PHE A 295 -11.65 -8.12 9.45
N GLY A 296 -12.34 -7.08 8.97
CA GLY A 296 -12.21 -6.58 7.60
C GLY A 296 -10.98 -5.71 7.36
N GLU A 297 -10.14 -5.50 8.36
CA GLU A 297 -8.94 -4.67 8.33
C GLU A 297 -9.18 -3.23 7.81
N ALA A 298 -8.09 -2.57 7.38
CA ALA A 298 -8.13 -1.15 7.01
C ALA A 298 -9.05 -0.85 5.81
N GLY A 299 -9.11 -1.72 4.81
CA GLY A 299 -9.92 -1.47 3.61
C GLY A 299 -11.42 -1.36 3.90
N PHE A 300 -11.95 -2.32 4.65
CA PHE A 300 -13.35 -2.31 5.06
C PHE A 300 -13.66 -1.13 6.00
N LEU A 301 -12.86 -0.96 7.06
CA LEU A 301 -13.09 0.12 8.03
C LEU A 301 -13.00 1.50 7.38
N LEU A 302 -12.09 1.69 6.45
CA LEU A 302 -11.97 2.93 5.69
C LEU A 302 -13.20 3.18 4.80
N SER A 303 -13.82 2.14 4.22
CA SER A 303 -15.04 2.32 3.41
C SER A 303 -16.20 2.84 4.26
N LEU A 304 -16.33 2.35 5.49
CA LEU A 304 -17.35 2.84 6.43
C LEU A 304 -17.06 4.28 6.86
N ALA A 305 -15.79 4.59 7.20
CA ALA A 305 -15.36 5.94 7.58
C ALA A 305 -15.58 6.96 6.45
N LEU A 306 -15.32 6.57 5.19
CA LEU A 306 -15.58 7.42 4.03
C LEU A 306 -17.07 7.65 3.81
N ALA A 307 -17.91 6.61 3.93
CA ALA A 307 -19.36 6.74 3.83
C ALA A 307 -19.92 7.64 4.94
N ALA A 308 -19.45 7.49 6.18
CA ALA A 308 -19.83 8.35 7.30
C ALA A 308 -19.37 9.81 7.10
N ARG A 309 -18.15 10.03 6.59
CA ARG A 309 -17.63 11.36 6.23
C ARG A 309 -18.48 12.03 5.15
N ASP A 310 -19.05 11.26 4.23
CA ASP A 310 -19.96 11.74 3.20
C ASP A 310 -21.38 12.03 3.75
N GLY A 311 -21.59 11.90 5.06
CA GLY A 311 -22.84 12.21 5.75
C GLY A 311 -23.83 11.05 5.83
N LYS A 312 -23.47 9.84 5.40
CA LYS A 312 -24.34 8.67 5.45
C LYS A 312 -24.41 8.10 6.87
N LYS A 313 -25.62 7.79 7.34
CA LYS A 313 -25.87 7.09 8.61
C LYS A 313 -25.92 5.60 8.36
N LEU A 314 -25.12 4.86 9.14
CA LEU A 314 -24.93 3.43 8.96
C LEU A 314 -25.23 2.70 10.27
N THR A 315 -25.76 1.49 10.17
CA THR A 315 -25.85 0.55 11.28
C THR A 315 -25.14 -0.74 10.93
N LEU A 316 -24.15 -1.12 11.73
CA LEU A 316 -23.36 -2.34 11.48
C LEU A 316 -23.86 -3.49 12.36
N TYR A 317 -23.89 -4.69 11.78
CA TYR A 317 -24.15 -5.96 12.44
C TYR A 317 -22.92 -6.83 12.31
N THR A 318 -22.30 -7.16 13.44
CA THR A 318 -21.02 -7.85 13.47
C THR A 318 -21.16 -9.15 14.24
N PRO A 319 -21.15 -10.32 13.59
CA PRO A 319 -21.03 -11.60 14.26
C PRO A 319 -19.75 -11.69 15.08
N GLU A 320 -19.83 -12.33 16.25
CA GLU A 320 -18.69 -12.42 17.18
C GLU A 320 -17.49 -13.18 16.61
N THR A 321 -17.71 -14.06 15.65
CA THR A 321 -16.70 -14.87 14.94
C THR A 321 -16.01 -15.88 15.85
N ARG A 322 -16.76 -16.91 16.26
CA ARG A 322 -16.23 -18.04 17.03
C ARG A 322 -15.17 -18.83 16.22
N PRO A 323 -14.18 -19.49 16.87
CA PRO A 323 -13.88 -19.44 18.30
C PRO A 323 -13.01 -18.27 18.72
N TYR A 324 -12.28 -17.59 17.78
CA TYR A 324 -11.26 -16.57 18.08
C TYR A 324 -11.84 -15.20 18.45
N LEU A 325 -13.10 -14.93 18.12
CA LEU A 325 -13.88 -13.74 18.47
C LEU A 325 -13.35 -12.43 17.82
N GLN A 326 -12.85 -12.48 16.58
CA GLN A 326 -12.35 -11.28 15.89
C GLN A 326 -13.44 -10.22 15.70
N GLY A 327 -14.68 -10.65 15.42
CA GLY A 327 -15.81 -9.72 15.30
C GLY A 327 -16.04 -8.95 16.59
N ALA A 328 -16.04 -9.66 17.74
CA ALA A 328 -16.25 -9.05 19.05
C ALA A 328 -15.05 -8.22 19.51
N LYS A 329 -13.81 -8.76 19.34
CA LYS A 329 -12.60 -8.13 19.89
C LYS A 329 -12.01 -7.03 19.05
N LEU A 330 -12.20 -7.07 17.73
CA LEU A 330 -11.55 -6.15 16.79
C LEU A 330 -12.58 -5.32 15.99
N THR A 331 -13.51 -5.98 15.29
CA THR A 331 -14.37 -5.31 14.31
C THR A 331 -15.38 -4.38 14.97
N ALA A 332 -16.18 -4.88 15.92
CA ALA A 332 -17.17 -4.06 16.60
C ALA A 332 -16.56 -2.85 17.32
N PRO A 333 -15.47 -3.01 18.11
CA PRO A 333 -14.80 -1.86 18.74
C PRO A 333 -14.22 -0.87 17.72
N SER A 334 -13.63 -1.35 16.62
CA SER A 334 -13.10 -0.47 15.57
C SER A 334 -14.19 0.36 14.90
N ILE A 335 -15.36 -0.23 14.63
CA ILE A 335 -16.51 0.48 14.07
C ILE A 335 -17.05 1.53 15.07
N HIS A 336 -17.10 1.16 16.35
CA HIS A 336 -17.50 2.10 17.41
C HIS A 336 -16.54 3.30 17.50
N GLU A 337 -15.22 3.09 17.34
CA GLU A 337 -14.25 4.18 17.29
C GLU A 337 -14.50 5.17 16.13
N LEU A 338 -15.08 4.71 15.02
CA LEU A 338 -15.48 5.56 13.90
C LEU A 338 -16.75 6.39 14.18
N GLY A 339 -17.37 6.22 15.35
CA GLY A 339 -18.64 6.87 15.69
C GLY A 339 -19.86 6.30 14.96
N ILE A 340 -19.75 5.07 14.44
CA ILE A 340 -20.81 4.37 13.70
C ILE A 340 -21.55 3.42 14.65
N ASP A 341 -22.87 3.37 14.54
CA ASP A 341 -23.69 2.43 15.30
C ASP A 341 -23.36 0.98 14.95
N VAL A 342 -23.07 0.17 15.96
CA VAL A 342 -22.70 -1.23 15.78
C VAL A 342 -23.41 -2.13 16.77
N ASN A 343 -23.96 -3.24 16.26
CA ASN A 343 -24.58 -4.29 17.03
C ASN A 343 -23.73 -5.56 16.94
N LEU A 344 -23.20 -6.01 18.07
CA LEU A 344 -22.56 -7.29 18.17
C LEU A 344 -23.64 -8.38 18.25
N ILE A 345 -23.53 -9.40 17.40
CA ILE A 345 -24.44 -10.53 17.36
C ILE A 345 -23.67 -11.85 17.43
N THR A 346 -24.32 -12.97 17.76
CA THR A 346 -23.72 -14.29 17.64
C THR A 346 -23.73 -14.77 16.19
N ASP A 347 -22.88 -15.73 15.83
CA ASP A 347 -22.66 -16.19 14.46
C ASP A 347 -23.89 -16.85 13.81
N ASN A 348 -24.89 -17.25 14.61
CA ASN A 348 -26.12 -17.85 14.16
C ASN A 348 -27.31 -16.88 14.01
N MET A 349 -27.12 -15.57 14.26
CA MET A 349 -28.18 -14.57 14.18
C MET A 349 -28.37 -13.87 12.81
N PRO A 350 -27.40 -13.86 11.87
CA PRO A 350 -27.49 -13.07 10.64
C PRO A 350 -28.81 -13.28 9.86
N ALA A 351 -29.26 -14.53 9.70
CA ALA A 351 -30.49 -14.86 8.99
C ALA A 351 -31.72 -14.18 9.57
N HIS A 352 -31.84 -14.15 10.91
CA HIS A 352 -32.95 -13.51 11.59
C HIS A 352 -32.95 -11.99 11.34
N ILE A 353 -31.79 -11.34 11.48
CA ILE A 353 -31.66 -9.89 11.27
C ILE A 353 -31.91 -9.50 9.80
N MET A 354 -31.52 -10.35 8.83
CA MET A 354 -31.86 -10.18 7.42
C MET A 354 -33.35 -10.28 7.20
N ALA A 355 -34.02 -11.27 7.82
CA ALA A 355 -35.49 -11.45 7.73
C ALA A 355 -36.28 -10.28 8.34
N GLU A 356 -35.72 -9.57 9.31
CA GLU A 356 -36.28 -8.31 9.83
C GLU A 356 -36.12 -7.10 8.88
N GLY A 357 -35.43 -7.28 7.74
CA GLY A 357 -35.15 -6.20 6.79
C GLY A 357 -34.13 -5.16 7.28
N LYS A 358 -33.32 -5.48 8.29
CA LYS A 358 -32.37 -4.57 8.89
C LYS A 358 -31.01 -4.55 8.20
N ILE A 359 -30.75 -5.47 7.28
CA ILE A 359 -29.49 -5.59 6.53
C ILE A 359 -29.76 -5.38 5.06
N GLN A 360 -29.16 -4.38 4.45
CA GLN A 360 -29.24 -4.06 3.03
C GLN A 360 -28.02 -4.52 2.25
N LYS A 361 -26.88 -4.70 2.92
CA LYS A 361 -25.64 -5.12 2.28
C LYS A 361 -24.85 -6.06 3.18
N TYR A 362 -24.22 -7.07 2.58
CA TYR A 362 -23.19 -7.88 3.23
C TYR A 362 -21.83 -7.49 2.66
N ILE A 363 -20.92 -7.03 3.50
CA ILE A 363 -19.59 -6.54 3.07
C ILE A 363 -18.54 -7.14 4.00
N THR A 364 -17.51 -7.80 3.44
CA THR A 364 -16.43 -8.38 4.24
C THR A 364 -15.10 -8.38 3.49
N ALA A 365 -14.00 -8.61 4.21
CA ALA A 365 -12.70 -8.90 3.61
C ALA A 365 -12.69 -10.29 2.96
N ALA A 366 -11.61 -10.59 2.28
CA ALA A 366 -11.28 -11.92 1.81
C ALA A 366 -9.80 -12.20 2.14
N ASP A 367 -9.53 -13.36 2.71
CA ASP A 367 -8.16 -13.83 2.92
C ASP A 367 -7.50 -14.19 1.58
N LEU A 368 -8.29 -14.70 0.62
CA LEU A 368 -7.87 -15.06 -0.72
C LEU A 368 -9.05 -15.01 -1.68
N ILE A 369 -8.80 -14.61 -2.93
CA ILE A 369 -9.74 -14.78 -4.04
C ILE A 369 -9.05 -15.53 -5.17
N THR A 370 -9.69 -16.57 -5.67
CA THR A 370 -9.19 -17.37 -6.80
C THR A 370 -9.38 -16.66 -8.13
N VAL A 371 -8.66 -17.10 -9.16
CA VAL A 371 -8.76 -16.52 -10.51
C VAL A 371 -10.18 -16.65 -11.09
N ASP A 372 -10.89 -17.73 -10.76
CA ASP A 372 -12.28 -17.97 -11.17
C ASP A 372 -13.34 -17.31 -10.29
N GLY A 373 -12.91 -16.52 -9.28
CA GLY A 373 -13.80 -15.65 -8.50
C GLY A 373 -14.39 -16.27 -7.23
N HIS A 374 -13.88 -17.40 -6.75
CA HIS A 374 -14.24 -17.92 -5.43
C HIS A 374 -13.59 -17.07 -4.33
N VAL A 375 -14.35 -16.75 -3.29
CA VAL A 375 -13.91 -15.96 -2.14
C VAL A 375 -13.63 -16.89 -0.96
N CYS A 376 -12.38 -17.03 -0.56
CA CYS A 376 -11.97 -17.71 0.65
C CYS A 376 -11.83 -16.69 1.79
N ASN A 377 -12.60 -16.89 2.86
CA ASN A 377 -12.57 -16.03 4.03
C ASN A 377 -12.91 -16.82 5.29
N LYS A 378 -12.89 -16.17 6.45
CA LYS A 378 -13.19 -16.77 7.75
C LYS A 378 -14.45 -17.63 7.69
N ILE A 379 -14.38 -18.81 8.34
CA ILE A 379 -15.53 -19.73 8.49
C ILE A 379 -16.79 -18.98 8.92
N GLY A 380 -17.91 -19.24 8.25
CA GLY A 380 -19.19 -18.53 8.38
C GLY A 380 -19.46 -17.49 7.29
N THR A 381 -18.45 -17.10 6.49
CA THR A 381 -18.64 -16.18 5.38
C THR A 381 -19.56 -16.77 4.31
N TYR A 382 -19.34 -18.03 3.95
CA TYR A 382 -20.18 -18.73 2.98
C TYR A 382 -21.62 -18.94 3.49
N GLN A 383 -21.80 -19.28 4.77
CA GLN A 383 -23.11 -19.35 5.40
C GLN A 383 -23.88 -18.03 5.26
N ASN A 384 -23.23 -16.91 5.58
CA ASN A 384 -23.82 -15.58 5.48
C ASN A 384 -24.12 -15.19 4.03
N ALA A 385 -23.25 -15.57 3.07
CA ALA A 385 -23.46 -15.30 1.65
C ALA A 385 -24.67 -16.06 1.08
N ILE A 386 -24.87 -17.32 1.46
CA ILE A 386 -26.09 -18.09 1.11
C ILE A 386 -27.33 -17.41 1.68
N THR A 387 -27.28 -16.99 2.93
CA THR A 387 -28.40 -16.33 3.61
C THR A 387 -28.69 -14.98 2.96
N ALA A 388 -27.67 -14.16 2.69
CA ALA A 388 -27.82 -12.88 2.01
C ALA A 388 -28.49 -13.05 0.63
N HIS A 389 -28.04 -14.04 -0.14
CA HIS A 389 -28.62 -14.36 -1.44
C HIS A 389 -30.10 -14.77 -1.35
N ALA A 390 -30.47 -15.53 -0.32
CA ALA A 390 -31.88 -15.94 -0.09
C ALA A 390 -32.80 -14.76 0.30
N HIS A 391 -32.23 -13.66 0.74
CA HIS A 391 -32.91 -12.41 1.09
C HIS A 391 -32.70 -11.29 0.06
N ASP A 392 -32.16 -11.58 -1.13
CA ASP A 392 -31.85 -10.61 -2.19
C ASP A 392 -30.86 -9.49 -1.73
N ILE A 393 -30.00 -9.77 -0.73
CA ILE A 393 -29.01 -8.87 -0.20
C ILE A 393 -27.69 -9.06 -0.94
N PRO A 394 -27.11 -8.00 -1.55
CA PRO A 394 -25.84 -8.11 -2.27
C PRO A 394 -24.68 -8.34 -1.33
N PHE A 395 -23.75 -9.22 -1.74
CA PHE A 395 -22.49 -9.49 -1.05
C PHE A 395 -21.29 -8.91 -1.80
N PHE A 396 -20.50 -8.09 -1.13
CA PHE A 396 -19.26 -7.49 -1.65
C PHE A 396 -18.07 -7.94 -0.83
N ALA A 397 -17.00 -8.37 -1.52
CA ALA A 397 -15.76 -8.81 -0.90
C ALA A 397 -14.61 -7.84 -1.21
N PHE A 398 -13.81 -7.50 -0.18
CA PHE A 398 -12.54 -6.81 -0.38
C PHE A 398 -11.42 -7.82 -0.59
N ALA A 399 -10.61 -7.62 -1.63
CA ALA A 399 -9.43 -8.42 -1.87
C ALA A 399 -8.16 -7.58 -1.83
N TRP A 400 -7.06 -8.19 -1.38
CA TRP A 400 -5.72 -7.63 -1.52
C TRP A 400 -5.20 -7.71 -2.95
N GLY A 401 -5.61 -8.75 -3.64
CA GLY A 401 -5.19 -9.11 -4.98
C GLY A 401 -5.63 -10.52 -5.29
N ARG A 402 -5.34 -10.93 -6.51
CA ARG A 402 -5.57 -12.26 -7.00
C ARG A 402 -4.35 -13.13 -6.71
N ASP A 403 -4.55 -14.32 -6.13
CA ASP A 403 -3.49 -15.30 -6.08
C ASP A 403 -3.43 -16.05 -7.43
N GLU A 404 -2.46 -15.72 -8.25
CA GLU A 404 -2.25 -16.32 -9.57
C GLU A 404 -1.99 -17.84 -9.51
N ASN A 405 -1.56 -18.35 -8.36
CA ASN A 405 -1.34 -19.77 -8.14
C ASN A 405 -2.63 -20.53 -7.78
N LYS A 406 -3.73 -19.83 -7.53
CA LYS A 406 -5.03 -20.39 -7.15
C LYS A 406 -6.04 -20.12 -8.26
N GLN A 407 -6.07 -21.02 -9.26
CA GLN A 407 -6.95 -20.87 -10.42
C GLN A 407 -8.42 -21.10 -10.06
N THR A 408 -8.68 -22.09 -9.21
CA THR A 408 -10.03 -22.52 -8.78
C THR A 408 -10.08 -22.79 -7.28
N HIS A 409 -11.27 -23.01 -6.75
CA HIS A 409 -11.46 -23.41 -5.35
C HIS A 409 -10.73 -24.71 -4.97
N SER A 410 -10.51 -25.63 -5.92
CA SER A 410 -9.83 -26.90 -5.67
C SER A 410 -8.33 -26.72 -5.38
N ASP A 411 -7.78 -25.55 -5.71
CA ASP A 411 -6.38 -25.21 -5.43
C ASP A 411 -6.19 -24.64 -4.02
N VAL A 412 -7.30 -24.40 -3.28
CA VAL A 412 -7.29 -23.82 -1.95
C VAL A 412 -7.41 -24.93 -0.91
N GLU A 413 -6.37 -25.12 -0.12
CA GLU A 413 -6.37 -26.00 1.03
C GLU A 413 -6.87 -25.24 2.27
N ILE A 414 -7.91 -25.78 2.93
CA ILE A 414 -8.46 -25.19 4.15
C ILE A 414 -7.71 -25.72 5.37
N GLU A 415 -7.10 -24.81 6.13
CA GLU A 415 -6.42 -25.10 7.38
C GLU A 415 -7.42 -25.58 8.44
N GLU A 416 -7.20 -26.79 8.99
CA GLU A 416 -7.89 -27.26 10.22
C GLU A 416 -7.02 -26.91 11.42
N ARG A 417 -7.60 -26.24 12.40
CA ARG A 417 -6.93 -25.87 13.67
C ARG A 417 -7.29 -26.81 14.80
N ASP A 418 -6.70 -26.56 15.97
CA ASP A 418 -6.90 -27.40 17.15
C ASP A 418 -8.40 -27.45 17.53
N PRO A 419 -9.03 -28.64 17.48
CA PRO A 419 -10.43 -28.80 17.86
C PRO A 419 -10.72 -28.43 19.32
N ALA A 420 -9.72 -28.39 20.18
CA ALA A 420 -9.87 -27.98 21.59
C ALA A 420 -10.40 -26.55 21.71
N GLU A 421 -10.06 -25.66 20.74
CA GLU A 421 -10.55 -24.28 20.71
C GLU A 421 -12.08 -24.19 20.53
N ILE A 422 -12.71 -25.19 19.90
CA ILE A 422 -14.18 -25.25 19.72
C ILE A 422 -14.87 -25.64 21.01
N ARG A 423 -14.23 -26.53 21.81
CA ARG A 423 -14.80 -27.07 23.06
C ARG A 423 -14.73 -26.10 24.23
N GLN A 424 -14.21 -24.91 24.03
CA GLN A 424 -14.11 -23.89 25.08
C GLN A 424 -14.51 -22.49 24.52
N ALA A 425 -14.84 -21.60 25.45
CA ALA A 425 -15.03 -20.19 25.18
C ALA A 425 -14.33 -19.37 26.26
N LEU A 426 -13.41 -18.46 25.85
CA LEU A 426 -12.65 -17.60 26.76
C LEU A 426 -11.93 -18.40 27.91
N GLY A 427 -11.41 -19.56 27.57
CA GLY A 427 -10.71 -20.45 28.53
C GLY A 427 -11.63 -21.31 29.38
N THR A 428 -12.96 -21.18 29.23
CA THR A 428 -13.94 -21.99 29.96
C THR A 428 -14.46 -23.15 29.08
N PRO A 429 -14.37 -24.40 29.48
CA PRO A 429 -14.94 -25.54 28.78
C PRO A 429 -16.45 -25.36 28.56
N THR A 430 -16.94 -25.64 27.34
CA THR A 430 -18.35 -25.56 26.95
C THR A 430 -18.98 -26.94 26.78
N THR A 431 -18.14 -27.99 26.69
CA THR A 431 -18.54 -29.39 26.61
C THR A 431 -17.42 -30.29 27.15
N ILE A 432 -17.67 -31.59 27.23
CA ILE A 432 -16.70 -32.60 27.68
C ILE A 432 -15.72 -32.95 26.55
N ASP A 433 -14.48 -33.33 26.90
CA ASP A 433 -13.43 -33.65 25.94
C ASP A 433 -13.73 -34.85 25.02
N ALA A 434 -14.61 -35.74 25.48
CA ALA A 434 -15.03 -36.92 24.71
C ALA A 434 -15.83 -36.56 23.45
N ILE A 435 -16.34 -35.32 23.34
CA ILE A 435 -17.09 -34.87 22.15
C ILE A 435 -16.10 -34.51 21.06
N GLY A 436 -16.26 -35.10 19.86
CA GLY A 436 -15.51 -34.75 18.69
C GLY A 436 -15.80 -33.29 18.26
N ALA A 437 -14.76 -32.60 17.80
CA ALA A 437 -14.92 -31.25 17.28
C ALA A 437 -14.09 -31.08 15.99
N ARG A 438 -14.49 -30.14 15.14
CA ARG A 438 -13.77 -29.76 13.92
C ARG A 438 -13.62 -28.25 13.89
N TYR A 439 -12.47 -27.75 13.44
CA TYR A 439 -12.22 -26.33 13.29
C TYR A 439 -11.58 -26.00 11.95
N PRO A 440 -12.36 -26.04 10.83
CA PRO A 440 -11.91 -25.41 9.59
C PRO A 440 -11.82 -23.89 9.80
N THR A 441 -10.69 -23.31 9.46
CA THR A 441 -10.44 -21.87 9.73
C THR A 441 -11.20 -20.97 8.76
N PHE A 442 -11.39 -21.43 7.53
CA PHE A 442 -11.98 -20.69 6.43
C PHE A 442 -13.09 -21.50 5.74
N ASP A 443 -13.91 -20.82 4.98
CA ASP A 443 -14.81 -21.43 3.97
C ASP A 443 -14.63 -20.75 2.62
N ILE A 444 -15.18 -21.36 1.57
CA ILE A 444 -15.03 -20.88 0.19
C ILE A 444 -16.41 -20.58 -0.37
N THR A 445 -16.66 -19.30 -0.64
CA THR A 445 -17.91 -18.82 -1.23
C THR A 445 -17.82 -18.85 -2.76
N PRO A 446 -18.70 -19.61 -3.43
CA PRO A 446 -18.77 -19.62 -4.89
C PRO A 446 -19.16 -18.26 -5.48
N PRO A 447 -18.65 -17.91 -6.68
CA PRO A 447 -18.87 -16.61 -7.31
C PRO A 447 -20.35 -16.27 -7.54
N LYS A 448 -21.25 -17.26 -7.64
CA LYS A 448 -22.69 -17.04 -7.78
C LYS A 448 -23.35 -16.34 -6.59
N TYR A 449 -22.70 -16.33 -5.42
CA TYR A 449 -23.16 -15.64 -4.22
C TYR A 449 -22.47 -14.30 -4.00
N VAL A 450 -21.53 -13.91 -4.87
CA VAL A 450 -20.73 -12.69 -4.75
C VAL A 450 -21.23 -11.67 -5.77
N SER A 451 -21.77 -10.56 -5.32
CA SER A 451 -22.29 -9.49 -6.19
C SER A 451 -21.18 -8.65 -6.79
N GLY A 452 -20.05 -8.51 -6.08
CA GLY A 452 -18.89 -7.78 -6.56
C GLY A 452 -17.66 -7.94 -5.69
N VAL A 453 -16.50 -7.69 -6.29
CA VAL A 453 -15.20 -7.68 -5.63
C VAL A 453 -14.59 -6.29 -5.74
N ALA A 454 -14.22 -5.71 -4.60
CA ALA A 454 -13.57 -4.40 -4.54
C ALA A 454 -12.09 -4.51 -4.92
N THR A 455 -11.72 -3.87 -6.01
CA THR A 455 -10.37 -3.85 -6.60
C THR A 455 -9.89 -2.41 -6.77
N VAL A 456 -8.65 -2.21 -7.19
CA VAL A 456 -8.14 -0.88 -7.59
C VAL A 456 -8.78 -0.35 -8.88
N HIS A 457 -9.57 -1.17 -9.57
CA HIS A 457 -10.33 -0.80 -10.77
C HIS A 457 -11.81 -0.52 -10.47
N GLY A 458 -12.17 -0.41 -9.19
CA GLY A 458 -13.56 -0.31 -8.72
C GLY A 458 -14.11 -1.67 -8.28
N VAL A 459 -15.45 -1.74 -8.15
CA VAL A 459 -16.13 -2.99 -7.82
C VAL A 459 -16.46 -3.73 -9.10
N VAL A 460 -15.89 -4.91 -9.27
CA VAL A 460 -16.00 -5.72 -10.49
C VAL A 460 -16.70 -7.05 -10.22
N SER A 461 -17.29 -7.66 -11.26
CA SER A 461 -17.91 -8.96 -11.15
C SER A 461 -16.87 -10.05 -10.84
N PRO A 462 -17.15 -11.01 -9.92
CA PRO A 462 -16.25 -12.11 -9.63
C PRO A 462 -15.91 -12.94 -10.88
N TYR A 463 -16.81 -13.04 -11.85
CA TYR A 463 -16.60 -13.79 -13.10
C TYR A 463 -15.64 -13.12 -14.08
N THR A 464 -15.35 -11.82 -13.91
CA THR A 464 -14.48 -11.03 -14.80
C THR A 464 -13.10 -10.78 -14.23
N LEU A 465 -12.82 -11.22 -13.01
CA LEU A 465 -11.55 -10.97 -12.30
C LEU A 465 -10.31 -11.37 -13.11
N LYS A 466 -10.39 -12.49 -13.88
CA LYS A 466 -9.34 -12.94 -14.78
C LYS A 466 -8.89 -11.91 -15.82
N ASN A 467 -9.74 -10.93 -16.13
CA ASN A 467 -9.45 -9.88 -17.12
C ASN A 467 -8.63 -8.72 -16.54
N TYR A 468 -8.49 -8.64 -15.22
CA TYR A 468 -7.76 -7.59 -14.55
C TYR A 468 -6.40 -8.11 -14.07
N LYS A 469 -5.35 -7.34 -14.35
CA LYS A 469 -4.02 -7.55 -13.77
C LYS A 469 -3.82 -6.52 -12.67
N ASN A 470 -3.21 -6.89 -11.57
CA ASN A 470 -2.89 -6.00 -10.44
C ASN A 470 -4.15 -5.34 -9.82
N TRP A 471 -4.87 -6.05 -8.97
CA TRP A 471 -6.05 -5.55 -8.24
C TRP A 471 -5.93 -5.63 -6.72
#